data_095569d1d605ef092b7630a207d536f4
#
_entry.id   095569d1d605ef092b7630a207d536f4
#
_cell.length_a   1.000
_cell.length_b   1.000
_cell.length_c   1.000
_cell.angle_alpha   90.00
_cell.angle_beta   90.00
_cell.angle_gamma   90.00
#
_symmetry.space_group_name_H-M   'P 1'
#
loop_
_entity.id
_entity.type
_entity.pdbx_description
1 polymer ?
#
loop_
_entity_poly.entity_id
_entity_poly.type
_entity_poly.pdbx_seq_one_letter_code
_entity_poly.pdbx_strand_id
1 'polypeptide(L)'
;MPGTERFTNIVFGSGTGGKIIAWTLAEEGQRTAMVERKWIGGSCHNIACLPSKNVIHSAKVASLLGRAAEFGIETGAYSINMERVRERKRKMVEASVNTTLPSIRRVAQI
;
A
#
# COMPACT_ATOMS: atom_id res chain seq x y z
N MET A 1 -9.94 24.77 26.03
CA MET A 1 -9.66 24.66 24.58
C MET A 1 -8.37 23.93 24.41
N PRO A 2 -8.34 22.82 23.67
CA PRO A 2 -7.05 22.26 23.30
C PRO A 2 -6.25 23.33 22.56
N GLY A 3 -4.98 23.47 22.90
CA GLY A 3 -4.12 24.51 22.34
C GLY A 3 -4.02 24.34 20.81
N THR A 4 -4.08 25.43 20.07
CA THR A 4 -3.88 25.45 18.63
C THR A 4 -2.42 25.11 18.34
N GLU A 5 -2.17 24.02 17.62
CA GLU A 5 -0.84 23.72 17.12
C GLU A 5 -0.58 24.49 15.81
N ARG A 6 0.63 24.99 15.65
CA ARG A 6 1.07 25.68 14.45
C ARG A 6 2.06 24.83 13.67
N PHE A 7 1.84 24.69 12.38
CA PHE A 7 2.74 24.01 11.44
C PHE A 7 3.18 24.99 10.33
N THR A 8 4.39 24.80 9.87
CA THR A 8 4.89 25.55 8.71
C THR A 8 4.21 25.09 7.43
N ASN A 9 3.96 23.77 7.33
CA ASN A 9 3.34 23.15 6.17
C ASN A 9 2.19 22.24 6.60
N ILE A 10 1.12 22.22 5.82
CA ILE A 10 0.03 21.26 5.96
C ILE A 10 -0.20 20.60 4.60
N VAL A 11 -0.04 19.28 4.55
CA VAL A 11 -0.23 18.47 3.35
C VAL A 11 -1.53 17.70 3.46
N PHE A 12 -2.44 17.89 2.52
CA PHE A 12 -3.71 17.17 2.45
C PHE A 12 -3.57 15.94 1.57
N GLY A 13 -3.81 14.77 2.18
CA GLY A 13 -3.72 13.46 1.55
C GLY A 13 -2.36 12.79 1.71
N SER A 14 -2.41 11.51 2.06
CA SER A 14 -1.23 10.66 2.28
C SER A 14 -0.88 9.76 1.08
N GLY A 15 -1.39 10.08 -0.11
CA GLY A 15 -1.00 9.42 -1.35
C GLY A 15 0.48 9.62 -1.66
N THR A 16 0.98 9.00 -2.73
CA THR A 16 2.41 8.99 -3.05
C THR A 16 3.02 10.39 -3.08
N GLY A 17 2.39 11.35 -3.75
CA GLY A 17 2.90 12.72 -3.83
C GLY A 17 2.89 13.44 -2.48
N GLY A 18 1.76 13.42 -1.78
CA GLY A 18 1.64 14.07 -0.47
C GLY A 18 2.61 13.50 0.55
N LYS A 19 2.77 12.19 0.56
CA LYS A 19 3.69 11.48 1.43
C LYS A 19 5.14 11.89 1.19
N ILE A 20 5.59 11.92 -0.06
CA ILE A 20 6.96 12.30 -0.41
C ILE A 20 7.23 13.75 -0.02
N ILE A 21 6.32 14.68 -0.36
CA ILE A 21 6.47 16.09 0.01
C ILE A 21 6.55 16.26 1.52
N ALA A 22 5.64 15.62 2.27
CA ALA A 22 5.62 15.74 3.73
C ALA A 22 6.91 15.19 4.37
N TRP A 23 7.45 14.09 3.87
CA TRP A 23 8.71 13.53 4.35
C TRP A 23 9.91 14.45 4.05
N THR A 24 10.00 14.91 2.81
CA THR A 24 11.09 15.82 2.40
C THR A 24 11.12 17.07 3.27
N LEU A 25 9.98 17.73 3.44
CA LEU A 25 9.87 18.93 4.27
C LEU A 25 10.19 18.64 5.75
N ALA A 26 9.76 17.50 6.28
CA ALA A 26 10.06 17.10 7.65
C ALA A 26 11.54 16.75 7.85
N GLU A 27 12.19 16.12 6.87
CA GLU A 27 13.64 15.84 6.87
C GLU A 27 14.47 17.11 6.81
N GLU A 28 13.99 18.15 6.13
CA GLU A 28 14.58 19.48 6.14
C GLU A 28 14.37 20.26 7.46
N GLY A 29 13.77 19.62 8.46
CA GLY A 29 13.52 20.22 9.77
C GLY A 29 12.29 21.14 9.82
N GLN A 30 11.49 21.18 8.76
CA GLN A 30 10.26 21.97 8.75
C GLN A 30 9.15 21.27 9.52
N ARG A 31 8.45 22.02 10.36
CA ARG A 31 7.30 21.49 11.10
C ARG A 31 6.12 21.27 10.14
N THR A 32 5.91 20.02 9.74
CA THR A 32 4.94 19.62 8.71
C THR A 32 3.86 18.72 9.30
N ALA A 33 2.61 19.00 9.00
CA ALA A 33 1.48 18.13 9.29
C ALA A 33 0.92 17.52 8.01
N MET A 34 0.47 16.26 8.10
CA MET A 34 -0.25 15.60 7.02
C MET A 34 -1.64 15.18 7.49
N VAL A 35 -2.65 15.51 6.70
CA VAL A 35 -4.06 15.20 6.99
C VAL A 35 -4.56 14.18 6.00
N GLU A 36 -5.03 13.04 6.49
CA GLU A 36 -5.62 11.98 5.68
C GLU A 36 -7.01 11.64 6.18
N ARG A 37 -8.00 11.70 5.30
CA ARG A 37 -9.40 11.47 5.67
C ARG A 37 -9.85 10.01 5.60
N LYS A 38 -9.14 9.14 4.83
CA LYS A 38 -9.67 7.80 4.56
C LYS A 38 -8.60 6.71 4.53
N TRP A 39 -7.69 6.76 3.57
CA TRP A 39 -6.73 5.68 3.34
C TRP A 39 -5.30 6.17 3.49
N ILE A 40 -4.68 5.81 4.58
CA ILE A 40 -3.26 6.06 4.81
C ILE A 40 -2.44 5.37 3.70
N GLY A 41 -1.59 6.12 3.03
CA GLY A 41 -0.84 5.68 1.85
C GLY A 41 -1.56 5.91 0.52
N GLY A 42 -2.82 6.36 0.56
CA GLY A 42 -3.62 6.68 -0.63
C GLY A 42 -4.16 5.46 -1.37
N SER A 43 -4.69 5.68 -2.55
CA SER A 43 -5.34 4.66 -3.37
C SER A 43 -4.37 3.59 -3.87
N CYS A 44 -3.13 3.95 -4.19
CA CYS A 44 -2.14 3.02 -4.73
C CYS A 44 -1.88 1.84 -3.79
N HIS A 45 -1.71 2.09 -2.51
CA HIS A 45 -1.47 1.06 -1.51
C HIS A 45 -2.72 0.26 -1.15
N ASN A 46 -3.89 0.91 -1.12
CA ASN A 46 -5.09 0.35 -0.52
C ASN A 46 -6.03 -0.33 -1.53
N ILE A 47 -6.25 0.27 -2.69
CA ILE A 47 -7.31 -0.17 -3.62
C ILE A 47 -6.90 -0.27 -5.09
N ALA A 48 -5.76 0.25 -5.49
CA ALA A 48 -5.36 0.33 -6.90
C ALA A 48 -4.09 -0.48 -7.21
N CYS A 49 -2.92 0.18 -7.27
CA CYS A 49 -1.71 -0.38 -7.86
C CYS A 49 -1.23 -1.69 -7.19
N LEU A 50 -1.03 -1.68 -5.89
CA LEU A 50 -0.50 -2.84 -5.19
C LEU A 50 -1.50 -4.00 -5.10
N PRO A 51 -2.76 -3.79 -4.70
CA PRO A 51 -3.76 -4.85 -4.68
C PRO A 51 -3.97 -5.51 -6.04
N SER A 52 -4.08 -4.73 -7.11
CA SER A 52 -4.28 -5.26 -8.46
C SER A 52 -3.07 -6.09 -8.93
N LYS A 53 -1.86 -5.58 -8.76
CA LYS A 53 -0.63 -6.33 -9.09
C LYS A 53 -0.51 -7.64 -8.30
N ASN A 54 -0.95 -7.64 -7.05
CA ASN A 54 -0.95 -8.84 -6.23
C ASN A 54 -1.89 -9.92 -6.79
N VAL A 55 -3.10 -9.55 -7.21
CA VAL A 55 -4.07 -10.46 -7.85
C VAL A 55 -3.58 -10.91 -9.22
N ILE A 56 -3.07 -9.99 -10.03
CA ILE A 56 -2.48 -10.30 -11.35
C ILE A 56 -1.34 -11.31 -11.23
N HIS A 57 -0.51 -11.19 -10.19
CA HIS A 57 0.55 -12.18 -9.96
C HIS A 57 0.01 -13.59 -9.69
N SER A 58 -1.09 -13.73 -8.95
CA SER A 58 -1.76 -15.03 -8.78
C SER A 58 -2.30 -15.57 -10.10
N ALA A 59 -2.87 -14.71 -10.95
CA ALA A 59 -3.34 -15.10 -12.28
C ALA A 59 -2.18 -15.55 -13.18
N LYS A 60 -1.03 -14.86 -13.10
CA LYS A 60 0.19 -15.26 -13.82
C LYS A 60 0.68 -16.65 -13.41
N VAL A 61 0.72 -16.94 -12.11
CA VAL A 61 1.07 -18.28 -11.61
C VAL A 61 0.10 -19.34 -12.12
N ALA A 62 -1.20 -19.08 -12.08
CA ALA A 62 -2.22 -19.99 -12.60
C ALA A 62 -2.05 -20.25 -14.11
N SER A 63 -1.75 -19.20 -14.87
CA SER A 63 -1.47 -19.31 -16.31
C SER A 63 -0.24 -20.18 -16.59
N LEU A 64 0.82 -20.01 -15.81
CA LEU A 64 2.04 -20.84 -15.94
C LEU A 64 1.76 -22.31 -15.61
N LEU A 65 0.97 -22.60 -14.58
CA LEU A 65 0.55 -23.96 -14.25
C LEU A 65 -0.26 -24.60 -15.39
N GLY A 66 -1.16 -23.86 -16.02
CA GLY A 66 -1.94 -24.36 -17.18
C GLY A 66 -1.08 -24.67 -18.40
N ARG A 67 0.11 -24.11 -18.49
CA ARG A 67 1.07 -24.29 -19.58
C ARG A 67 2.32 -25.07 -19.18
N ALA A 68 2.33 -25.67 -17.99
CA ALA A 68 3.51 -26.30 -17.43
C ALA A 68 4.10 -27.42 -18.34
N ALA A 69 3.24 -28.15 -19.05
CA ALA A 69 3.65 -29.19 -19.99
C ALA A 69 4.53 -28.65 -21.14
N GLU A 70 4.35 -27.40 -21.57
CA GLU A 70 5.20 -26.77 -22.58
C GLU A 70 6.66 -26.63 -22.10
N PHE A 71 6.85 -26.64 -20.80
CA PHE A 71 8.17 -26.51 -20.13
C PHE A 71 8.70 -27.87 -19.58
N GLY A 72 8.05 -28.98 -19.95
CA GLY A 72 8.44 -30.32 -19.48
C GLY A 72 8.08 -30.57 -18.00
N ILE A 73 7.16 -29.80 -17.44
CA ILE A 73 6.71 -29.93 -16.04
C ILE A 73 5.34 -30.59 -16.02
N GLU A 74 5.24 -31.75 -15.37
CA GLU A 74 3.97 -32.42 -15.14
C GLU A 74 3.35 -31.90 -13.84
N THR A 75 2.15 -31.32 -13.95
CA THR A 75 1.33 -30.91 -12.81
C THR A 75 0.16 -31.87 -12.65
N GLY A 76 -0.13 -32.31 -11.45
CA GLY A 76 -1.40 -32.97 -11.18
C GLY A 76 -2.60 -32.01 -11.32
N ALA A 77 -3.79 -32.50 -11.05
CA ALA A 77 -4.99 -31.66 -10.99
C ALA A 77 -4.79 -30.54 -9.96
N TYR A 78 -5.10 -29.30 -10.34
CA TYR A 78 -5.03 -28.16 -9.44
C TYR A 78 -6.33 -27.32 -9.54
N SER A 79 -6.59 -26.57 -8.50
CA SER A 79 -7.71 -25.63 -8.46
C SER A 79 -7.27 -24.27 -7.93
N ILE A 80 -8.00 -23.23 -8.31
CA ILE A 80 -7.74 -21.86 -7.85
C ILE A 80 -8.68 -21.54 -6.72
N ASN A 81 -8.13 -21.30 -5.52
CA ASN A 81 -8.90 -20.86 -4.37
C ASN A 81 -8.91 -19.32 -4.34
N MET A 82 -10.00 -18.71 -4.83
CA MET A 82 -10.15 -17.26 -4.90
C MET A 82 -10.23 -16.59 -3.53
N GLU A 83 -10.64 -17.28 -2.49
CA GLU A 83 -10.64 -16.74 -1.14
C GLU A 83 -9.21 -16.55 -0.63
N ARG A 84 -8.34 -17.52 -0.82
CA ARG A 84 -6.91 -17.42 -0.49
C ARG A 84 -6.21 -16.34 -1.32
N VAL A 85 -6.57 -16.17 -2.59
CA VAL A 85 -6.05 -15.07 -3.42
C VAL A 85 -6.43 -13.71 -2.82
N ARG A 86 -7.70 -13.56 -2.42
CA ARG A 86 -8.19 -12.34 -1.77
C ARG A 86 -7.51 -12.09 -0.41
N GLU A 87 -7.35 -13.13 0.39
CA GLU A 87 -6.69 -13.01 1.69
C GLU A 87 -5.21 -12.60 1.55
N ARG A 88 -4.48 -13.22 0.61
CA ARG A 88 -3.11 -12.83 0.29
C ARG A 88 -3.01 -11.34 -0.09
N LYS A 89 -3.95 -10.87 -0.89
CA LYS A 89 -4.07 -9.44 -1.25
C LYS A 89 -4.32 -8.57 -0.03
N ARG A 90 -5.24 -8.94 0.87
CA ARG A 90 -5.54 -8.18 2.11
C ARG A 90 -4.32 -8.08 3.01
N LYS A 91 -3.64 -9.19 3.29
CA LYS A 91 -2.43 -9.22 4.11
C LYS A 91 -1.33 -8.32 3.55
N MET A 92 -1.17 -8.28 2.24
CA MET A 92 -0.19 -7.40 1.59
C MET A 92 -0.57 -5.92 1.76
N VAL A 93 -1.86 -5.56 1.62
CA VAL A 93 -2.35 -4.19 1.85
C VAL A 93 -2.11 -3.78 3.31
N GLU A 94 -2.48 -4.59 4.26
CA GLU A 94 -2.27 -4.34 5.70
C GLU A 94 -0.79 -4.15 6.04
N ALA A 95 0.07 -5.02 5.53
CA ALA A 95 1.51 -4.89 5.73
C ALA A 95 2.07 -3.60 5.13
N SER A 96 1.62 -3.22 3.95
CA SER A 96 2.02 -1.97 3.28
C SER A 96 1.59 -0.73 4.06
N VAL A 97 0.37 -0.71 4.57
CA VAL A 97 -0.14 0.38 5.41
C VAL A 97 0.64 0.45 6.72
N ASN A 98 0.84 -0.68 7.39
CA ASN A 98 1.57 -0.74 8.66
C ASN A 98 3.04 -0.31 8.52
N THR A 99 3.68 -0.58 7.39
CA THR A 99 5.03 -0.10 7.10
C THR A 99 5.07 1.42 6.86
N THR A 100 4.01 1.96 6.27
CA THR A 100 3.91 3.40 5.98
C THR A 100 3.59 4.22 7.24
N LEU A 101 2.80 3.69 8.16
CA LEU A 101 2.35 4.37 9.39
C LEU A 101 3.49 4.95 10.24
N PRO A 102 4.59 4.21 10.57
CA PRO A 102 5.67 4.76 11.39
C PRO A 102 6.39 5.95 10.74
N SER A 103 6.49 5.95 9.42
CA SER A 103 7.09 7.05 8.66
C SER A 103 6.21 8.30 8.70
N ILE A 104 4.89 8.11 8.73
CA ILE A 104 3.91 9.21 8.84
C ILE A 104 3.84 9.77 10.27
N ARG A 105 4.15 8.98 11.30
CA ARG A 105 4.17 9.46 12.69
C ARG A 105 5.25 10.49 13.00
N ARG A 106 6.25 10.65 12.14
CA ARG A 106 7.20 11.79 12.20
C ARG A 106 6.60 13.08 11.67
N VAL A 107 5.52 12.97 10.92
CA VAL A 107 4.67 14.07 10.46
C VAL A 107 3.44 14.03 11.37
N ALA A 108 3.12 15.09 12.07
CA ALA A 108 1.98 15.08 13.00
C ALA A 108 0.71 14.65 12.27
N GLN A 109 0.09 13.58 12.73
CA GLN A 109 -1.26 13.21 12.32
C GLN A 109 -2.25 14.03 13.14
N ILE A 110 -3.14 14.68 12.47
CA ILE A 110 -4.29 15.37 13.07
C ILE A 110 -5.54 14.51 12.84
#